data_ac4dbea5d49e09eb4209d1cb322a1260
#
_entry.id   ac4dbea5d49e09eb4209d1cb322a1260
#
_cell.length_a   1.000
_cell.length_b   1.000
_cell.length_c   1.000
_cell.angle_alpha   90.00
_cell.angle_beta   90.00
_cell.angle_gamma   90.00
#
_symmetry.space_group_name_H-M   'P 1'
#
loop_
_entity.id
_entity.type
_entity.pdbx_description
1 polymer ?
#
loop_
_entity_poly.entity_id
_entity_poly.type
_entity_poly.pdbx_seq_one_letter_code
_entity_poly.pdbx_strand_id
1 'polypeptide(L)'
;MVDLVHTKREEILRLARRHGVTGVRVFGSMARGDAGPQSDVDLLIEVGAEPSAWFPGGLVAELEELLGRRVQVVTERGLDDLLRDRVLAEAIPL
;
A
#
# COMPACT_ATOMS: atom_id res chain seq x y z
N MET A 1 -8.24 9.80 15.79
CA MET A 1 -6.88 9.96 15.25
C MET A 1 -6.95 10.06 13.73
N VAL A 2 -6.27 11.04 13.16
CA VAL A 2 -6.23 11.18 11.71
C VAL A 2 -5.29 10.12 11.14
N ASP A 3 -5.84 9.24 10.32
CA ASP A 3 -5.07 8.23 9.64
C ASP A 3 -4.45 8.86 8.40
N LEU A 4 -3.11 8.84 8.32
CA LEU A 4 -2.37 9.38 7.20
C LEU A 4 -2.83 8.80 5.86
N VAL A 5 -3.08 7.49 5.83
CA VAL A 5 -3.49 6.80 4.62
C VAL A 5 -4.87 7.26 4.15
N HIS A 6 -5.81 7.41 5.08
CA HIS A 6 -7.15 7.89 4.74
C HIS A 6 -7.14 9.36 4.30
N THR A 7 -6.31 10.18 4.95
CA THR A 7 -6.17 11.58 4.58
C THR A 7 -5.64 11.74 3.15
N LYS A 8 -4.74 10.87 2.73
CA LYS A 8 -4.10 10.91 1.42
C LYS A 8 -4.68 9.89 0.44
N ARG A 9 -5.84 9.33 0.76
CA ARG A 9 -6.44 8.24 0.00
C ARG A 9 -6.52 8.52 -1.51
N GLU A 10 -7.03 9.67 -1.88
CA GLU A 10 -7.22 9.98 -3.31
C GLU A 10 -5.90 10.09 -4.05
N GLU A 11 -4.90 10.71 -3.43
CA GLU A 11 -3.57 10.83 -4.03
C GLU A 11 -2.92 9.47 -4.17
N ILE A 12 -3.06 8.60 -3.16
CA ILE A 12 -2.53 7.23 -3.21
C ILE A 12 -3.15 6.47 -4.38
N LEU A 13 -4.47 6.54 -4.51
CA LEU A 13 -5.18 5.83 -5.59
C LEU A 13 -4.82 6.38 -6.96
N ARG A 14 -4.62 7.68 -7.08
CA ARG A 14 -4.19 8.30 -8.33
C ARG A 14 -2.83 7.81 -8.75
N LEU A 15 -1.86 7.82 -7.82
CA LEU A 15 -0.52 7.31 -8.10
C LEU A 15 -0.55 5.83 -8.48
N ALA A 16 -1.34 5.05 -7.74
CA ALA A 16 -1.48 3.62 -8.02
C ALA A 16 -1.98 3.38 -9.45
N ARG A 17 -3.01 4.10 -9.86
CA ARG A 17 -3.55 3.96 -11.21
C ARG A 17 -2.54 4.34 -12.28
N ARG A 18 -1.71 5.35 -12.03
CA ARG A 18 -0.66 5.75 -12.98
C ARG A 18 0.36 4.65 -13.21
N HIS A 19 0.54 3.77 -12.23
CA HIS A 19 1.48 2.66 -12.32
C HIS A 19 0.82 1.33 -12.69
N GLY A 20 -0.46 1.38 -13.07
CA GLY A 20 -1.17 0.16 -13.50
C GLY A 20 -1.72 -0.69 -12.38
N VAL A 21 -1.83 -0.13 -11.18
CA VAL A 21 -2.41 -0.82 -10.03
C VAL A 21 -3.91 -0.61 -10.03
N THR A 22 -4.68 -1.69 -9.91
CA THR A 22 -6.14 -1.68 -9.99
C THR A 22 -6.82 -1.73 -8.64
N GLY A 23 -6.12 -2.12 -7.59
CA GLY A 23 -6.68 -2.15 -6.25
C GLY A 23 -5.62 -1.94 -5.20
N VAL A 24 -5.97 -1.24 -4.12
CA VAL A 24 -5.07 -0.94 -3.01
C VAL A 24 -5.78 -1.22 -1.70
N ARG A 25 -5.13 -1.99 -0.84
CA ARG A 25 -5.59 -2.22 0.54
C ARG A 25 -4.44 -1.88 1.48
N VAL A 26 -4.77 -1.35 2.64
CA VAL A 26 -3.77 -1.07 3.67
C VAL A 26 -3.81 -2.20 4.70
N PHE A 27 -2.64 -2.65 5.16
CA PHE A 27 -2.54 -3.66 6.21
C PHE A 27 -1.44 -3.23 7.20
N GLY A 28 -1.14 -4.09 8.16
CA GLY A 28 -0.12 -3.80 9.15
C GLY A 28 -0.59 -2.78 10.18
N SER A 29 0.35 -2.03 10.76
CA SER A 29 0.06 -1.13 11.87
C SER A 29 -0.94 -0.04 11.53
N MET A 30 -0.92 0.46 10.30
CA MET A 30 -1.88 1.47 9.86
C MET A 30 -3.30 0.93 9.84
N ALA A 31 -3.49 -0.33 9.42
CA ALA A 31 -4.81 -0.96 9.39
C ALA A 31 -5.30 -1.28 10.81
N ARG A 32 -4.40 -1.70 11.70
CA ARG A 32 -4.75 -2.03 13.07
C ARG A 32 -4.98 -0.80 13.96
N GLY A 33 -4.52 0.38 13.52
CA GLY A 33 -4.63 1.60 14.30
C GLY A 33 -3.57 1.76 15.38
N ASP A 34 -2.49 0.97 15.32
CA ASP A 34 -1.40 1.04 16.29
C ASP A 34 -0.11 1.64 15.70
N ALA A 35 -0.25 2.35 14.58
CA ALA A 35 0.89 2.99 13.93
C ALA A 35 1.42 4.15 14.76
N GLY A 36 2.75 4.22 14.88
CA GLY A 36 3.45 5.32 15.51
C GLY A 36 4.03 6.27 14.48
N PRO A 37 4.76 7.31 14.95
CA PRO A 37 5.35 8.33 14.05
C PRO A 37 6.38 7.78 13.06
N GLN A 38 6.98 6.63 13.39
CA GLN A 38 8.01 5.99 12.55
C GLN A 38 7.51 4.74 11.85
N SER A 39 6.24 4.41 11.95
CA SER A 39 5.70 3.20 11.35
C SER A 39 5.71 3.26 9.83
N ASP A 40 6.03 2.14 9.21
CA ASP A 40 5.95 1.98 7.76
C ASP A 40 4.48 1.92 7.33
N VAL A 41 4.24 2.27 6.07
CA VAL A 41 2.93 2.09 5.46
C VAL A 41 2.99 0.82 4.62
N ASP A 42 2.13 -0.14 4.94
CA ASP A 42 2.09 -1.44 4.26
C ASP A 42 0.86 -1.51 3.37
N LEU A 43 1.09 -1.67 2.07
CA LEU A 43 0.03 -1.72 1.07
C LEU A 43 0.03 -3.04 0.33
N LEU A 44 -1.16 -3.63 0.24
CA LEU A 44 -1.41 -4.83 -0.55
C LEU A 44 -2.09 -4.38 -1.84
N ILE A 45 -1.47 -4.64 -2.98
CA ILE A 45 -1.94 -4.13 -4.26
C ILE A 45 -2.35 -5.24 -5.22
N GLU A 46 -3.28 -4.90 -6.10
CA GLU A 46 -3.62 -5.71 -7.26
C GLU A 46 -3.07 -5.01 -8.48
N VAL A 47 -2.31 -5.74 -9.29
CA VAL A 47 -1.65 -5.20 -10.48
C VAL A 47 -2.46 -5.55 -11.71
N GLY A 48 -2.73 -4.56 -12.57
CA GLY A 48 -3.42 -4.77 -13.81
C GLY A 48 -2.53 -5.38 -14.88
N ALA A 49 -3.04 -5.47 -16.11
CA ALA A 49 -2.34 -6.13 -17.20
C ALA A 49 -1.09 -5.37 -17.65
N GLU A 50 -1.06 -4.06 -17.47
CA GLU A 50 0.02 -3.22 -17.97
C GLU A 50 0.57 -2.29 -16.89
N PRO A 51 1.43 -2.82 -15.98
CA PRO A 51 2.08 -1.94 -15.02
C PRO A 51 3.05 -0.98 -15.71
N SER A 52 3.37 0.13 -15.05
CA SER A 52 4.31 1.11 -15.60
C SER A 52 5.69 0.49 -15.74
N ALA A 53 6.54 1.10 -16.60
CA ALA A 53 7.90 0.63 -16.83
C ALA A 53 8.76 0.64 -15.56
N TRP A 54 8.45 1.53 -14.61
CA TRP A 54 9.20 1.69 -13.36
C TRP A 54 8.53 1.02 -12.16
N PHE A 55 7.55 0.16 -12.43
CA PHE A 55 6.86 -0.60 -11.40
C PHE A 55 7.75 -1.75 -10.90
N PRO A 56 7.78 -2.03 -9.58
CA PRO A 56 7.08 -1.31 -8.50
C PRO A 56 7.88 -0.16 -7.88
N GLY A 57 9.15 -0.02 -8.22
CA GLY A 57 10.04 0.96 -7.59
C GLY A 57 9.58 2.40 -7.75
N GLY A 58 9.09 2.76 -8.94
CA GLY A 58 8.59 4.11 -9.19
C GLY A 58 7.37 4.44 -8.34
N LEU A 59 6.46 3.50 -8.19
CA LEU A 59 5.29 3.68 -7.33
C LEU A 59 5.71 3.86 -5.86
N VAL A 60 6.60 3.01 -5.38
CA VAL A 60 7.09 3.08 -3.99
C VAL A 60 7.73 4.45 -3.73
N ALA A 61 8.61 4.90 -4.64
CA ALA A 61 9.29 6.19 -4.48
C ALA A 61 8.29 7.34 -4.41
N GLU A 62 7.29 7.36 -5.29
CA GLU A 62 6.29 8.42 -5.31
C GLU A 62 5.41 8.40 -4.05
N LEU A 63 5.04 7.20 -3.59
CA LEU A 63 4.26 7.08 -2.37
C LEU A 63 5.06 7.52 -1.14
N GLU A 64 6.34 7.18 -1.07
CA GLU A 64 7.19 7.62 0.04
C GLU A 64 7.33 9.13 0.07
N GLU A 65 7.45 9.75 -1.09
CA GLU A 65 7.50 11.20 -1.19
C GLU A 65 6.17 11.83 -0.74
N LEU A 66 5.06 11.27 -1.17
CA LEU A 66 3.73 11.76 -0.79
C LEU A 66 3.48 11.65 0.71
N LEU A 67 3.83 10.51 1.28
CA LEU A 67 3.45 10.17 2.67
C LEU A 67 4.52 10.56 3.69
N GLY A 68 5.75 10.82 3.25
CA GLY A 68 6.85 11.14 4.15
C GLY A 68 7.24 9.97 5.04
N ARG A 69 6.97 8.75 4.61
CA ARG A 69 7.24 7.53 5.37
C ARG A 69 7.71 6.43 4.44
N ARG A 70 8.39 5.44 5.00
CA ARG A 70 8.72 4.23 4.26
C ARG A 70 7.45 3.50 3.88
N VAL A 71 7.36 3.08 2.61
CA VAL A 71 6.21 2.37 2.07
C VAL A 71 6.65 1.00 1.59
N GLN A 72 5.92 -0.02 2.01
CA GLN A 72 6.11 -1.38 1.55
C GLN A 72 4.91 -1.78 0.71
N VAL A 73 5.17 -2.22 -0.52
CA VAL A 73 4.12 -2.60 -1.46
C VAL A 73 4.28 -4.08 -1.76
N VAL A 74 3.24 -4.86 -1.53
CA VAL A 74 3.24 -6.29 -1.79
C VAL A 74 2.02 -6.70 -2.58
N THR A 75 2.14 -7.82 -3.30
CA THR A 75 1.01 -8.45 -3.98
C THR A 75 0.60 -9.68 -3.20
N GLU A 76 -0.63 -10.15 -3.41
CA GLU A 76 -1.10 -11.36 -2.75
C GLU A 76 -0.22 -12.57 -3.07
N ARG A 77 0.23 -12.68 -4.33
CA ARG A 77 1.13 -13.76 -4.75
C ARG A 77 2.51 -13.68 -4.12
N GLY A 78 2.96 -12.47 -3.81
CA GLY A 78 4.25 -12.25 -3.19
C GLY A 78 4.28 -12.48 -1.70
N LEU A 79 3.14 -12.72 -1.08
CA LEU A 79 3.06 -12.98 0.35
C LEU A 79 3.44 -14.42 0.66
N ASP A 80 4.23 -14.59 1.74
CA ASP A 80 4.51 -15.89 2.31
C ASP A 80 3.20 -16.54 2.75
N ASP A 81 3.06 -17.86 2.53
CA ASP A 81 1.83 -18.58 2.90
C ASP A 81 1.48 -18.42 4.37
N LEU A 82 2.48 -18.36 5.25
CA LEU A 82 2.26 -18.17 6.67
C LEU A 82 1.67 -16.80 7.02
N LEU A 83 1.94 -15.79 6.20
CA LEU A 83 1.46 -14.43 6.42
C LEU A 83 0.21 -14.10 5.62
N ARG A 84 -0.05 -14.84 4.56
CA ARG A 84 -1.14 -14.49 3.62
C ARG A 84 -2.50 -14.37 4.31
N ASP A 85 -2.89 -15.38 5.07
CA ASP A 85 -4.20 -15.39 5.72
C ASP A 85 -4.33 -14.23 6.71
N ARG A 86 -3.27 -13.95 7.45
CA ARG A 86 -3.26 -12.86 8.42
C ARG A 86 -3.38 -11.50 7.72
N VAL A 87 -2.60 -11.29 6.65
CA VAL A 87 -2.63 -10.04 5.90
C VAL A 87 -4.00 -9.83 5.27
N LEU A 88 -4.56 -10.86 4.64
CA LEU A 88 -5.88 -10.76 4.01
C LEU A 88 -6.98 -10.48 5.03
N ALA A 89 -6.86 -11.03 6.23
CA ALA A 89 -7.85 -10.81 7.28
C ALA A 89 -7.82 -9.38 7.82
N GLU A 90 -6.64 -8.74 7.85
CA GLU A 90 -6.51 -7.39 8.40
C GLU A 90 -6.56 -6.29 7.34
N ALA A 91 -6.38 -6.61 6.07
CA ALA A 91 -6.29 -5.61 5.00
C ALA A 91 -7.63 -4.88 4.79
N ILE A 92 -7.55 -3.57 4.65
CA ILE A 92 -8.71 -2.69 4.51
C ILE A 92 -8.61 -1.99 3.15
N PRO A 93 -9.63 -2.08 2.29
CA PRO A 93 -9.60 -1.38 1.00
C PRO A 93 -9.55 0.15 1.17
N LEU A 94 -8.81 0.79 0.28
CA LEU A 94 -8.80 2.25 0.19
C LEU A 94 -9.84 2.80 -0.79
#